data_e8ea556026bddb05e6761b13220f0574
#
_entry.id   e8ea556026bddb05e6761b13220f0574
#
_cell.length_a   1.000
_cell.length_b   1.000
_cell.length_c   1.000
_cell.angle_alpha   90.00
_cell.angle_beta   90.00
_cell.angle_gamma   90.00
#
_symmetry.space_group_name_H-M   'P 1'
#
loop_
_entity.id
_entity.type
_entity.pdbx_description
1 polymer ?
#
loop_
_entity_poly.entity_id
_entity_poly.type
_entity_poly.pdbx_seq_one_letter_code
_entity_poly.pdbx_strand_id
1 'polypeptide(L)'
;KTQCKIDFDWLTENSRAFLEAGYLTHGDTPEARIREIAERAEQILQIDGFADKFYGYMSQGFFSLASPVWSNFGKERGLPISCFGSNISDDMGSILYTQSEVGMMSKLGGGTSGYFGNIRHRGASVKNNGKASGSVHIMQLFETMVDVVSQGSVRRGRFSPYLPVEHSDIEEFLDIGTEGNPIQELTHGVTVSDAWMQEMIDGDVPNREIWAKVIQRRGEIGYPYIFFNDKANAGAPEVYRDKDHRIHASNLCTEIMLPSNDKWSFVCVLSSINLLHYDKWKETDAVETMVYFLDAVITEFLEKLERYKD
;
A
#
# COMPACT_ATOMS: atom_id res chain seq x y z
N LYS A 1 -34.45 28.61 13.36
CA LYS A 1 -33.63 27.39 13.58
C LYS A 1 -32.18 27.86 13.56
N THR A 2 -31.55 27.98 14.75
CA THR A 2 -30.13 28.27 14.89
C THR A 2 -29.39 27.07 14.34
N GLN A 3 -28.75 27.24 13.18
CA GLN A 3 -27.86 26.23 12.63
C GLN A 3 -26.70 26.10 13.62
N CYS A 4 -26.61 25.00 14.34
CA CYS A 4 -25.48 24.71 15.23
C CYS A 4 -24.24 24.73 14.35
N LYS A 5 -23.33 25.67 14.61
CA LYS A 5 -22.09 25.78 13.87
C LYS A 5 -21.29 24.54 14.18
N ILE A 6 -21.04 23.71 13.18
CA ILE A 6 -20.20 22.53 13.31
C ILE A 6 -18.76 23.03 13.34
N ASP A 7 -18.11 22.93 14.47
CA ASP A 7 -16.72 23.34 14.66
C ASP A 7 -15.79 22.13 14.51
N PHE A 8 -14.66 22.34 13.83
CA PHE A 8 -13.60 21.37 13.63
C PHE A 8 -12.43 21.69 14.55
N ASP A 9 -12.54 21.35 15.82
CA ASP A 9 -11.53 21.70 16.84
C ASP A 9 -10.13 21.14 16.52
N TRP A 10 -10.05 20.05 15.74
CA TRP A 10 -8.78 19.46 15.33
C TRP A 10 -8.12 20.18 14.15
N LEU A 11 -8.84 21.05 13.43
CA LEU A 11 -8.29 21.87 12.35
C LEU A 11 -7.56 23.10 12.91
N THR A 12 -6.41 22.85 13.52
CA THR A 12 -5.50 23.88 13.96
C THR A 12 -4.89 24.65 12.78
N GLU A 13 -4.24 25.76 13.02
CA GLU A 13 -3.52 26.53 11.99
C GLU A 13 -2.48 25.66 11.26
N ASN A 14 -1.73 24.83 11.99
CA ASN A 14 -0.77 23.89 11.41
C ASN A 14 -1.45 22.82 10.54
N SER A 15 -2.59 22.27 10.98
CA SER A 15 -3.35 21.28 10.21
C SER A 15 -3.87 21.88 8.89
N ARG A 16 -4.34 23.11 8.92
CA ARG A 16 -4.78 23.85 7.73
C ARG A 16 -3.65 24.07 6.75
N ALA A 17 -2.53 24.62 7.23
CA ALA A 17 -1.35 24.84 6.40
C ALA A 17 -0.83 23.55 5.77
N PHE A 18 -0.86 22.42 6.50
CA PHE A 18 -0.46 21.12 5.99
C PHE A 18 -1.40 20.64 4.86
N LEU A 19 -2.71 20.76 5.06
CA LEU A 19 -3.69 20.36 4.02
C LEU A 19 -3.59 21.25 2.78
N GLU A 20 -3.43 22.55 2.94
CA GLU A 20 -3.29 23.52 1.85
C GLU A 20 -2.00 23.29 1.04
N ALA A 21 -0.93 22.80 1.66
CA ALA A 21 0.36 22.59 1.01
C ALA A 21 0.36 21.49 -0.06
N GLY A 22 -0.60 20.54 -0.06
CA GLY A 22 -0.55 19.43 -1.01
C GLY A 22 -1.84 18.63 -1.23
N TYR A 23 -2.91 18.90 -0.45
CA TYR A 23 -4.12 18.07 -0.47
C TYR A 23 -5.37 18.79 -0.93
N LEU A 24 -5.37 20.11 -0.92
CA LEU A 24 -6.49 20.93 -1.34
C LEU A 24 -6.21 21.59 -2.69
N THR A 25 -7.26 21.85 -3.46
CA THR A 25 -7.18 22.72 -4.63
C THR A 25 -7.03 24.17 -4.15
N HIS A 26 -6.28 24.98 -4.88
CA HIS A 26 -6.05 26.37 -4.50
C HIS A 26 -7.39 27.11 -4.28
N GLY A 27 -7.57 27.64 -3.09
CA GLY A 27 -8.77 28.36 -2.67
C GLY A 27 -9.82 27.52 -1.95
N ASP A 28 -9.66 26.21 -1.88
CA ASP A 28 -10.52 25.33 -1.09
C ASP A 28 -10.18 25.42 0.41
N THR A 29 -11.19 25.23 1.26
CA THR A 29 -11.00 25.04 2.68
C THR A 29 -11.11 23.57 3.05
N PRO A 30 -10.45 23.11 4.15
CA PRO A 30 -10.61 21.74 4.62
C PRO A 30 -12.07 21.33 4.83
N GLU A 31 -12.88 22.21 5.40
CA GLU A 31 -14.30 21.98 5.66
C GLU A 31 -15.10 21.79 4.35
N ALA A 32 -14.84 22.62 3.36
CA ALA A 32 -15.49 22.49 2.04
C ALA A 32 -15.08 21.17 1.37
N ARG A 33 -13.80 20.80 1.47
CA ARG A 33 -13.29 19.53 0.92
C ARG A 33 -13.91 18.32 1.62
N ILE A 34 -14.03 18.33 2.94
CA ILE A 34 -14.69 17.24 3.68
C ILE A 34 -16.16 17.13 3.26
N ARG A 35 -16.84 18.26 3.04
CA ARG A 35 -18.23 18.27 2.57
C ARG A 35 -18.34 17.65 1.17
N GLU A 36 -17.48 18.03 0.25
CA GLU A 36 -17.42 17.44 -1.10
C GLU A 36 -17.20 15.93 -1.06
N ILE A 37 -16.28 15.46 -0.22
CA ILE A 37 -16.01 14.03 0.00
C ILE A 37 -17.26 13.31 0.53
N ALA A 38 -17.91 13.89 1.51
CA ALA A 38 -19.11 13.31 2.13
C ALA A 38 -20.29 13.20 1.14
N GLU A 39 -20.53 14.26 0.36
CA GLU A 39 -21.59 14.30 -0.66
C GLU A 39 -21.32 13.33 -1.80
N ARG A 40 -20.06 13.19 -2.23
CA ARG A 40 -19.68 12.19 -3.24
C ARG A 40 -19.92 10.77 -2.73
N ALA A 41 -19.59 10.47 -1.48
CA ALA A 41 -19.86 9.17 -0.88
C ALA A 41 -21.36 8.87 -0.81
N GLU A 42 -22.19 9.84 -0.41
CA GLU A 42 -23.65 9.71 -0.43
C GLU A 42 -24.19 9.41 -1.83
N GLN A 43 -23.67 10.11 -2.84
CA GLN A 43 -24.07 9.86 -4.24
C GLN A 43 -23.77 8.43 -4.70
N ILE A 44 -22.61 7.89 -4.32
CA ILE A 44 -22.22 6.53 -4.69
C ILE A 44 -23.04 5.51 -3.93
N LEU A 45 -23.16 5.68 -2.62
CA LEU A 45 -23.84 4.73 -1.74
C LEU A 45 -25.37 4.73 -1.89
N GLN A 46 -25.96 5.83 -2.36
CA GLN A 46 -27.41 6.03 -2.41
C GLN A 46 -28.07 5.86 -1.03
N ILE A 47 -27.39 6.36 0.03
CA ILE A 47 -27.90 6.34 1.41
C ILE A 47 -28.21 7.77 1.84
N ASP A 48 -29.48 8.10 1.93
CA ASP A 48 -29.93 9.43 2.32
C ASP A 48 -29.40 9.86 3.70
N GLY A 49 -28.81 11.04 3.78
CA GLY A 49 -28.27 11.60 5.03
C GLY A 49 -26.87 11.08 5.41
N PHE A 50 -26.26 10.23 4.59
CA PHE A 50 -24.91 9.74 4.82
C PHE A 50 -23.88 10.89 4.86
N ALA A 51 -24.01 11.87 3.98
CA ALA A 51 -23.11 13.01 3.92
C ALA A 51 -23.09 13.82 5.22
N ASP A 52 -24.24 14.10 5.79
CA ASP A 52 -24.35 14.84 7.04
C ASP A 52 -23.80 14.05 8.23
N LYS A 53 -24.07 12.74 8.30
CA LYS A 53 -23.54 11.84 9.32
C LYS A 53 -22.02 11.77 9.25
N PHE A 54 -21.45 11.48 8.08
CA PHE A 54 -20.01 11.39 7.86
C PHE A 54 -19.31 12.72 8.18
N TYR A 55 -19.86 13.84 7.69
CA TYR A 55 -19.36 15.17 7.98
C TYR A 55 -19.35 15.49 9.49
N GLY A 56 -20.40 15.08 10.20
CA GLY A 56 -20.51 15.22 11.64
C GLY A 56 -19.43 14.44 12.40
N TYR A 57 -19.11 13.22 11.97
CA TYR A 57 -18.02 12.43 12.57
C TYR A 57 -16.65 13.00 12.23
N MET A 58 -16.45 13.49 11.01
CA MET A 58 -15.24 14.20 10.63
C MET A 58 -15.02 15.45 11.48
N SER A 59 -16.08 16.23 11.73
CA SER A 59 -15.97 17.46 12.55
C SER A 59 -15.52 17.15 13.99
N GLN A 60 -15.92 16.02 14.53
CA GLN A 60 -15.53 15.56 15.87
C GLN A 60 -14.12 14.94 15.92
N GLY A 61 -13.44 14.82 14.79
CA GLY A 61 -12.10 14.23 14.70
C GLY A 61 -12.05 12.73 14.91
N PHE A 62 -13.17 12.01 14.64
CA PHE A 62 -13.23 10.56 14.79
C PHE A 62 -12.45 9.83 13.70
N PHE A 63 -12.35 10.42 12.51
CA PHE A 63 -11.75 9.83 11.32
C PHE A 63 -10.53 10.60 10.84
N SER A 64 -9.56 9.86 10.32
CA SER A 64 -8.43 10.38 9.57
C SER A 64 -8.39 9.70 8.21
N LEU A 65 -8.66 10.48 7.16
CA LEU A 65 -8.72 9.99 5.79
C LEU A 65 -7.31 9.85 5.21
N ALA A 66 -7.10 8.82 4.39
CA ALA A 66 -5.83 8.66 3.68
C ALA A 66 -5.57 9.78 2.66
N SER A 67 -4.31 10.09 2.41
CA SER A 67 -3.89 11.12 1.46
C SER A 67 -4.55 11.01 0.08
N PRO A 68 -4.67 9.81 -0.53
CA PRO A 68 -5.36 9.68 -1.83
C PRO A 68 -6.85 10.03 -1.79
N VAL A 69 -7.50 9.84 -0.65
CA VAL A 69 -8.91 10.27 -0.48
C VAL A 69 -8.98 11.79 -0.50
N TRP A 70 -8.14 12.46 0.28
CA TRP A 70 -8.06 13.93 0.28
C TRP A 70 -7.80 14.51 -1.11
N SER A 71 -6.83 13.93 -1.85
CA SER A 71 -6.37 14.46 -3.13
C SER A 71 -7.26 14.10 -4.30
N ASN A 72 -7.85 12.89 -4.31
CA ASN A 72 -8.37 12.28 -5.54
C ASN A 72 -9.84 11.84 -5.47
N PHE A 73 -10.41 11.55 -4.29
CA PHE A 73 -11.80 11.10 -4.21
C PHE A 73 -12.77 12.21 -4.60
N GLY A 74 -13.69 11.91 -5.53
CA GLY A 74 -14.60 12.89 -6.10
C GLY A 74 -13.96 13.85 -7.11
N LYS A 75 -12.65 13.74 -7.39
CA LYS A 75 -11.95 14.54 -8.40
C LYS A 75 -11.84 13.79 -9.72
N GLU A 76 -11.68 14.52 -10.81
CA GLU A 76 -11.55 13.91 -12.14
C GLU A 76 -10.23 13.15 -12.32
N ARG A 77 -9.14 13.66 -11.73
CA ARG A 77 -7.79 13.10 -11.85
C ARG A 77 -7.39 12.32 -10.60
N GLY A 78 -6.51 11.35 -10.79
CA GLY A 78 -5.96 10.53 -9.73
C GLY A 78 -6.91 9.41 -9.28
N LEU A 79 -6.38 8.48 -8.52
CA LEU A 79 -7.14 7.36 -7.95
C LEU A 79 -7.18 7.49 -6.43
N PRO A 80 -8.32 7.21 -5.79
CA PRO A 80 -8.47 7.35 -4.34
C PRO A 80 -7.93 6.14 -3.57
N ILE A 81 -7.06 5.32 -4.18
CA ILE A 81 -6.44 4.15 -3.56
C ILE A 81 -5.14 4.52 -2.86
N SER A 82 -4.86 3.85 -1.75
CA SER A 82 -3.65 4.06 -0.97
C SER A 82 -2.50 3.17 -1.44
N CYS A 83 -2.77 1.90 -1.70
CA CYS A 83 -1.76 0.90 -2.02
C CYS A 83 -2.19 0.00 -3.18
N PHE A 84 -1.17 -0.47 -3.91
CA PHE A 84 -1.28 -1.37 -5.03
C PHE A 84 -0.15 -2.40 -4.94
N GLY A 85 -0.48 -3.69 -5.03
CA GLY A 85 0.50 -4.76 -4.90
C GLY A 85 0.41 -5.77 -6.03
N SER A 86 1.57 -6.14 -6.56
CA SER A 86 1.72 -7.02 -7.72
C SER A 86 2.48 -8.29 -7.38
N ASN A 87 2.18 -9.37 -8.10
CA ASN A 87 2.95 -10.59 -8.11
C ASN A 87 3.63 -10.70 -9.49
N ILE A 88 4.96 -10.87 -9.51
CA ILE A 88 5.75 -10.76 -10.72
C ILE A 88 6.18 -12.17 -11.17
N SER A 89 5.82 -12.55 -12.39
CA SER A 89 6.23 -13.82 -12.98
C SER A 89 7.65 -13.78 -13.55
N ASP A 90 8.29 -14.96 -13.66
CA ASP A 90 9.68 -15.11 -14.09
C ASP A 90 9.83 -15.09 -15.62
N ASP A 91 9.35 -14.04 -16.25
CA ASP A 91 9.57 -13.75 -17.66
C ASP A 91 9.65 -12.24 -17.91
N MET A 92 10.42 -11.84 -18.91
CA MET A 92 10.68 -10.43 -19.19
C MET A 92 9.43 -9.67 -19.62
N GLY A 93 8.51 -10.32 -20.33
CA GLY A 93 7.23 -9.71 -20.70
C GLY A 93 6.40 -9.34 -19.49
N SER A 94 6.25 -10.26 -18.53
CA SER A 94 5.56 -10.02 -17.26
C SER A 94 6.24 -8.96 -16.42
N ILE A 95 7.57 -8.98 -16.31
CA ILE A 95 8.34 -7.99 -15.55
C ILE A 95 8.10 -6.58 -16.10
N LEU A 96 8.23 -6.39 -17.43
CA LEU A 96 8.04 -5.08 -18.05
C LEU A 96 6.57 -4.62 -18.01
N TYR A 97 5.63 -5.56 -18.17
CA TYR A 97 4.20 -5.26 -18.01
C TYR A 97 3.90 -4.77 -16.59
N THR A 98 4.36 -5.50 -15.57
CA THR A 98 4.17 -5.11 -14.16
C THR A 98 4.86 -3.79 -13.85
N GLN A 99 6.04 -3.53 -14.39
CA GLN A 99 6.71 -2.24 -14.25
C GLN A 99 5.85 -1.10 -14.81
N SER A 100 5.25 -1.27 -15.98
CA SER A 100 4.35 -0.29 -16.58
C SER A 100 3.11 -0.05 -15.72
N GLU A 101 2.48 -1.12 -15.23
CA GLU A 101 1.31 -1.06 -14.35
C GLU A 101 1.64 -0.32 -13.04
N VAL A 102 2.75 -0.65 -12.40
CA VAL A 102 3.23 0.03 -11.18
C VAL A 102 3.52 1.51 -11.47
N GLY A 103 4.10 1.84 -12.62
CA GLY A 103 4.33 3.22 -13.04
C GLY A 103 3.04 4.02 -13.17
N MET A 104 2.02 3.44 -13.79
CA MET A 104 0.71 4.08 -13.91
C MET A 104 0.05 4.28 -12.54
N MET A 105 0.10 3.30 -11.64
CA MET A 105 -0.44 3.44 -10.29
C MET A 105 0.31 4.50 -9.47
N SER A 106 1.64 4.56 -9.60
CA SER A 106 2.47 5.61 -8.98
C SER A 106 2.08 7.01 -9.48
N LYS A 107 1.92 7.18 -10.81
CA LYS A 107 1.46 8.42 -11.43
C LYS A 107 0.10 8.87 -10.90
N LEU A 108 -0.79 7.94 -10.61
CA LEU A 108 -2.15 8.20 -10.15
C LEU A 108 -2.26 8.32 -8.62
N GLY A 109 -1.14 8.23 -7.89
CA GLY A 109 -1.02 8.52 -6.46
C GLY A 109 -1.01 7.32 -5.53
N GLY A 110 -1.02 6.09 -6.04
CA GLY A 110 -0.91 4.87 -5.24
C GLY A 110 0.53 4.61 -4.76
N GLY A 111 0.69 4.11 -3.52
CA GLY A 111 1.91 3.45 -3.09
C GLY A 111 1.96 2.04 -3.68
N THR A 112 3.15 1.55 -4.05
CA THR A 112 3.27 0.31 -4.81
C THR A 112 4.18 -0.72 -4.13
N SER A 113 3.89 -1.99 -4.35
CA SER A 113 4.71 -3.11 -3.89
C SER A 113 4.73 -4.25 -4.90
N GLY A 114 5.70 -5.15 -4.78
CA GLY A 114 5.78 -6.31 -5.65
C GLY A 114 6.46 -7.51 -4.99
N TYR A 115 5.95 -8.71 -5.27
CA TYR A 115 6.53 -9.96 -4.84
C TYR A 115 7.46 -10.51 -5.92
N PHE A 116 8.76 -10.65 -5.57
CA PHE A 116 9.84 -11.06 -6.47
C PHE A 116 10.26 -12.52 -6.28
N GLY A 117 9.61 -13.25 -5.38
CA GLY A 117 9.97 -14.63 -5.05
C GLY A 117 9.84 -15.63 -6.17
N ASN A 118 9.12 -15.30 -7.26
CA ASN A 118 9.03 -16.17 -8.44
C ASN A 118 10.20 -15.98 -9.40
N ILE A 119 10.94 -14.86 -9.31
CA ILE A 119 12.01 -14.52 -10.24
C ILE A 119 13.24 -15.37 -9.91
N ARG A 120 13.82 -16.00 -10.92
CA ARG A 120 15.04 -16.82 -10.78
C ARG A 120 16.22 -16.00 -10.25
N HIS A 121 17.05 -16.68 -9.49
CA HIS A 121 18.23 -16.07 -8.87
C HIS A 121 19.31 -15.71 -9.88
N ARG A 122 20.23 -14.83 -9.48
CA ARG A 122 21.44 -14.47 -10.23
C ARG A 122 22.24 -15.73 -10.58
N GLY A 123 22.62 -15.85 -11.83
CA GLY A 123 23.41 -16.99 -12.33
C GLY A 123 22.57 -18.21 -12.70
N ALA A 124 21.27 -18.21 -12.51
CA ALA A 124 20.40 -19.29 -13.02
C ALA A 124 20.47 -19.37 -14.54
N SER A 125 20.40 -20.59 -15.08
CA SER A 125 20.45 -20.81 -16.54
C SER A 125 19.23 -20.26 -17.24
N VAL A 126 19.43 -19.54 -18.34
CA VAL A 126 18.39 -19.08 -19.25
C VAL A 126 18.54 -19.86 -20.55
N LYS A 127 17.51 -20.60 -20.97
CA LYS A 127 17.46 -21.44 -22.18
C LYS A 127 18.41 -20.93 -23.29
N ASN A 128 19.55 -21.54 -23.49
CA ASN A 128 20.56 -21.25 -24.52
C ASN A 128 21.07 -19.79 -24.55
N ASN A 129 20.71 -18.94 -23.58
CA ASN A 129 21.02 -17.50 -23.55
C ASN A 129 21.92 -17.07 -22.39
N GLY A 130 22.66 -17.98 -21.79
CA GLY A 130 23.55 -17.65 -20.69
C GLY A 130 22.88 -17.69 -19.32
N LYS A 131 23.14 -16.68 -18.49
CA LYS A 131 22.72 -16.67 -17.08
C LYS A 131 21.87 -15.43 -16.74
N ALA A 132 20.91 -15.63 -15.84
CA ALA A 132 20.04 -14.57 -15.33
C ALA A 132 20.80 -13.54 -14.48
N SER A 133 20.35 -12.30 -14.54
CA SER A 133 20.90 -11.19 -13.73
C SER A 133 20.42 -11.19 -12.27
N GLY A 134 19.37 -11.95 -11.96
CA GLY A 134 18.82 -12.09 -10.62
C GLY A 134 17.71 -11.12 -10.28
N SER A 135 16.99 -11.41 -9.20
CA SER A 135 15.81 -10.66 -8.76
C SER A 135 16.18 -9.23 -8.32
N VAL A 136 17.27 -9.06 -7.59
CA VAL A 136 17.67 -7.74 -7.04
C VAL A 136 18.06 -6.78 -8.16
N HIS A 137 18.76 -7.25 -9.19
CA HIS A 137 19.11 -6.40 -10.33
C HIS A 137 17.88 -5.89 -11.08
N ILE A 138 16.84 -6.73 -11.19
CA ILE A 138 15.56 -6.34 -11.79
C ILE A 138 14.85 -5.27 -10.96
N MET A 139 15.00 -5.27 -9.64
CA MET A 139 14.40 -4.25 -8.75
C MET A 139 14.86 -2.83 -9.08
N GLN A 140 16.05 -2.64 -9.67
CA GLN A 140 16.54 -1.33 -10.12
C GLN A 140 15.63 -0.69 -11.19
N LEU A 141 14.98 -1.49 -12.03
CA LEU A 141 14.01 -0.98 -13.00
C LEU A 141 12.82 -0.32 -12.29
N PHE A 142 12.36 -0.91 -11.19
CA PHE A 142 11.23 -0.39 -10.41
C PHE A 142 11.64 0.86 -9.62
N GLU A 143 12.82 0.87 -9.00
CA GLU A 143 13.33 2.05 -8.29
C GLU A 143 13.43 3.27 -9.20
N THR A 144 14.13 3.12 -10.32
CA THR A 144 14.28 4.19 -11.30
C THR A 144 12.93 4.67 -11.83
N MET A 145 12.02 3.75 -12.12
CA MET A 145 10.71 4.10 -12.64
C MET A 145 9.88 4.90 -11.62
N VAL A 146 9.80 4.48 -10.36
CA VAL A 146 8.99 5.21 -9.35
C VAL A 146 9.64 6.52 -8.90
N ASP A 147 10.95 6.68 -9.04
CA ASP A 147 11.64 7.95 -8.83
C ASP A 147 11.22 8.98 -9.91
N VAL A 148 11.15 8.53 -11.16
CA VAL A 148 10.77 9.39 -12.31
C VAL A 148 9.27 9.60 -12.38
N VAL A 149 8.47 8.56 -12.13
CA VAL A 149 7.01 8.56 -12.31
C VAL A 149 6.29 8.67 -10.96
N SER A 150 5.77 9.85 -10.66
CA SER A 150 5.05 10.15 -9.43
C SER A 150 3.84 11.05 -9.67
N GLN A 151 2.96 11.20 -8.68
CA GLN A 151 1.84 12.16 -8.75
C GLN A 151 2.35 13.60 -8.46
N GLY A 152 3.23 14.13 -9.30
CA GLY A 152 3.74 15.49 -9.20
C GLY A 152 4.25 15.84 -7.79
N SER A 153 3.86 17.01 -7.29
CA SER A 153 4.21 17.48 -5.93
C SER A 153 3.34 16.88 -4.81
N VAL A 154 2.26 16.16 -5.15
CA VAL A 154 1.28 15.65 -4.18
C VAL A 154 1.80 14.41 -3.47
N ARG A 155 2.33 13.44 -4.22
CA ARG A 155 2.84 12.18 -3.66
C ARG A 155 4.00 11.65 -4.48
N ARG A 156 5.17 11.50 -3.82
CA ARG A 156 6.34 10.86 -4.45
C ARG A 156 6.07 9.39 -4.72
N GLY A 157 6.59 8.87 -5.83
CA GLY A 157 6.56 7.45 -6.14
C GLY A 157 7.37 6.66 -5.11
N ARG A 158 6.82 5.55 -4.63
CA ARG A 158 7.50 4.63 -3.72
C ARG A 158 7.14 3.19 -4.08
N PHE A 159 8.11 2.31 -3.95
CA PHE A 159 7.96 0.89 -4.24
C PHE A 159 8.60 0.02 -3.15
N SER A 160 7.91 -1.04 -2.76
CA SER A 160 8.38 -2.02 -1.78
C SER A 160 8.50 -3.41 -2.42
N PRO A 161 9.71 -3.86 -2.75
CA PRO A 161 9.93 -5.23 -3.19
C PRO A 161 9.95 -6.18 -1.99
N TYR A 162 9.34 -7.36 -2.17
CA TYR A 162 9.35 -8.46 -1.20
C TYR A 162 10.06 -9.67 -1.79
N LEU A 163 10.94 -10.28 -0.98
CA LEU A 163 11.67 -11.49 -1.35
C LEU A 163 11.62 -12.51 -0.20
N PRO A 164 11.36 -13.81 -0.49
CA PRO A 164 11.45 -14.84 0.54
C PRO A 164 12.87 -14.97 1.13
N VAL A 165 12.98 -15.22 2.42
CA VAL A 165 14.29 -15.47 3.07
C VAL A 165 14.99 -16.69 2.52
N GLU A 166 14.24 -17.63 1.92
CA GLU A 166 14.75 -18.83 1.27
C GLU A 166 15.32 -18.56 -0.15
N HIS A 167 15.10 -17.37 -0.71
CA HIS A 167 15.54 -17.07 -2.07
C HIS A 167 17.07 -16.97 -2.15
N SER A 168 17.66 -17.53 -3.22
CA SER A 168 19.12 -17.57 -3.39
C SER A 168 19.78 -16.19 -3.49
N ASP A 169 19.03 -15.15 -3.84
CA ASP A 169 19.52 -13.76 -3.90
C ASP A 169 19.33 -13.01 -2.56
N ILE A 170 18.98 -13.70 -1.47
CA ILE A 170 18.65 -13.03 -0.20
C ILE A 170 19.81 -12.19 0.35
N GLU A 171 21.04 -12.64 0.21
CA GLU A 171 22.23 -11.92 0.67
C GLU A 171 22.36 -10.55 -0.03
N GLU A 172 22.24 -10.54 -1.38
CA GLU A 172 22.26 -9.33 -2.18
C GLU A 172 21.07 -8.41 -1.84
N PHE A 173 19.89 -8.99 -1.59
CA PHE A 173 18.69 -8.25 -1.21
C PHE A 173 18.81 -7.55 0.14
N LEU A 174 19.46 -8.18 1.12
CA LEU A 174 19.67 -7.60 2.45
C LEU A 174 20.69 -6.44 2.45
N ASP A 175 21.44 -6.26 1.38
CA ASP A 175 22.37 -5.14 1.23
C ASP A 175 21.72 -3.89 0.58
N ILE A 176 20.45 -3.96 0.17
CA ILE A 176 19.69 -2.79 -0.32
C ILE A 176 19.69 -1.69 0.77
N GLY A 177 19.92 -0.45 0.37
CA GLY A 177 19.94 0.70 1.27
C GLY A 177 21.21 0.87 2.09
N THR A 178 22.22 -0.02 1.94
CA THR A 178 23.52 0.13 2.58
C THR A 178 24.45 1.04 1.77
N GLU A 179 25.50 1.56 2.40
CA GLU A 179 26.46 2.44 1.76
C GLU A 179 27.11 1.78 0.52
N GLY A 180 27.06 2.47 -0.62
CA GLY A 180 27.61 2.00 -1.88
C GLY A 180 26.72 1.05 -2.68
N ASN A 181 25.56 0.64 -2.15
CA ASN A 181 24.59 -0.13 -2.93
C ASN A 181 23.90 0.76 -3.98
N PRO A 182 23.70 0.29 -5.22
CA PRO A 182 23.03 1.08 -6.26
C PRO A 182 21.53 1.32 -5.94
N ILE A 183 20.91 0.52 -5.09
CA ILE A 183 19.50 0.65 -4.68
C ILE A 183 19.45 1.31 -3.30
N GLN A 184 18.91 2.53 -3.21
CA GLN A 184 18.88 3.32 -1.99
C GLN A 184 17.46 3.69 -1.52
N GLU A 185 16.50 3.78 -2.43
CA GLU A 185 15.19 4.38 -2.16
C GLU A 185 14.04 3.34 -2.01
N LEU A 186 14.34 2.05 -2.15
CA LEU A 186 13.34 1.00 -1.97
C LEU A 186 13.15 0.63 -0.49
N THR A 187 11.87 0.49 -0.10
CA THR A 187 11.46 0.06 1.24
C THR A 187 11.19 -1.45 1.23
N HIS A 188 12.26 -2.25 1.18
CA HIS A 188 12.18 -3.68 0.96
C HIS A 188 11.69 -4.48 2.17
N GLY A 189 11.13 -5.67 1.92
CA GLY A 189 10.64 -6.59 2.94
C GLY A 189 11.00 -8.06 2.65
N VAL A 190 11.21 -8.84 3.70
CA VAL A 190 11.36 -10.29 3.59
C VAL A 190 10.07 -10.99 3.94
N THR A 191 9.74 -12.06 3.19
CA THR A 191 8.69 -12.98 3.58
C THR A 191 9.31 -14.21 4.24
N VAL A 192 8.69 -14.68 5.32
CA VAL A 192 9.22 -15.77 6.15
C VAL A 192 8.16 -16.84 6.30
N SER A 193 8.49 -18.08 5.89
CA SER A 193 7.64 -19.24 6.11
C SER A 193 7.78 -19.79 7.51
N ASP A 194 6.74 -20.46 8.01
CA ASP A 194 6.78 -21.14 9.31
C ASP A 194 7.86 -22.23 9.35
N ALA A 195 8.04 -22.97 8.26
CA ALA A 195 9.02 -24.04 8.15
C ALA A 195 10.45 -23.49 8.28
N TRP A 196 10.79 -22.45 7.53
CA TRP A 196 12.11 -21.83 7.58
C TRP A 196 12.42 -21.25 8.96
N MET A 197 11.42 -20.58 9.57
CA MET A 197 11.58 -20.03 10.92
C MET A 197 11.80 -21.16 11.96
N GLN A 198 11.09 -22.28 11.82
CA GLN A 198 11.27 -23.43 12.73
C GLN A 198 12.67 -24.04 12.60
N GLU A 199 13.17 -24.22 11.38
CA GLU A 199 14.55 -24.69 11.13
C GLU A 199 15.59 -23.75 11.78
N MET A 200 15.39 -22.44 11.66
CA MET A 200 16.25 -21.44 12.30
C MET A 200 16.23 -21.59 13.83
N ILE A 201 15.05 -21.76 14.43
CA ILE A 201 14.88 -21.96 15.88
C ILE A 201 15.56 -23.27 16.32
N ASP A 202 15.39 -24.32 15.55
CA ASP A 202 15.96 -25.68 15.84
C ASP A 202 17.50 -25.76 15.65
N GLY A 203 18.10 -24.70 15.08
CA GLY A 203 19.56 -24.58 15.09
C GLY A 203 20.23 -24.68 13.73
N ASP A 204 19.45 -24.59 12.61
CA ASP A 204 20.06 -24.51 11.29
C ASP A 204 20.99 -23.29 11.20
N VAL A 205 22.27 -23.54 10.92
CA VAL A 205 23.30 -22.49 10.94
C VAL A 205 23.11 -21.48 9.81
N PRO A 206 22.92 -21.89 8.54
CA PRO A 206 22.66 -20.95 7.46
C PRO A 206 21.44 -20.05 7.72
N ASN A 207 20.34 -20.61 8.19
CA ASN A 207 19.12 -19.83 8.48
C ASN A 207 19.36 -18.83 9.63
N ARG A 208 20.15 -19.21 10.65
CA ARG A 208 20.54 -18.30 11.74
C ARG A 208 21.43 -17.15 11.28
N GLU A 209 22.34 -17.39 10.36
CA GLU A 209 23.20 -16.35 9.77
C GLU A 209 22.37 -15.35 8.96
N ILE A 210 21.45 -15.83 8.14
CA ILE A 210 20.51 -14.95 7.38
C ILE A 210 19.64 -14.16 8.35
N TRP A 211 19.07 -14.81 9.37
CA TRP A 211 18.22 -14.13 10.34
C TRP A 211 18.97 -13.06 11.14
N ALA A 212 20.20 -13.35 11.56
CA ALA A 212 21.05 -12.38 12.22
C ALA A 212 21.29 -11.15 11.34
N LYS A 213 21.56 -11.35 10.04
CA LYS A 213 21.71 -10.26 9.07
C LYS A 213 20.42 -9.45 8.89
N VAL A 214 19.24 -10.10 8.81
CA VAL A 214 17.94 -9.43 8.78
C VAL A 214 17.77 -8.49 9.98
N ILE A 215 18.02 -8.99 11.19
CA ILE A 215 17.88 -8.20 12.42
C ILE A 215 18.91 -7.07 12.47
N GLN A 216 20.15 -7.34 12.06
CA GLN A 216 21.19 -6.31 11.98
C GLN A 216 20.78 -5.18 11.04
N ARG A 217 20.37 -5.49 9.82
CA ARG A 217 19.93 -4.46 8.85
C ARG A 217 18.76 -3.64 9.35
N ARG A 218 17.79 -4.29 10.01
CA ARG A 218 16.67 -3.54 10.63
C ARG A 218 17.14 -2.56 11.69
N GLY A 219 18.15 -2.94 12.47
CA GLY A 219 18.77 -2.05 13.47
C GLY A 219 19.54 -0.87 12.84
N GLU A 220 20.21 -1.11 11.71
CA GLU A 220 21.04 -0.10 11.02
C GLU A 220 20.22 0.89 10.18
N ILE A 221 19.26 0.40 9.39
CA ILE A 221 18.55 1.20 8.37
C ILE A 221 17.02 1.16 8.48
N GLY A 222 16.44 0.39 9.42
CA GLY A 222 15.00 0.22 9.57
C GLY A 222 14.36 -0.80 8.63
N TYR A 223 15.10 -1.41 7.74
CA TYR A 223 14.67 -2.41 6.75
C TYR A 223 15.57 -3.63 6.81
N PRO A 224 15.12 -4.81 6.30
CA PRO A 224 13.84 -5.08 5.65
C PRO A 224 12.65 -5.11 6.62
N TYR A 225 11.44 -4.90 6.11
CA TYR A 225 10.23 -5.36 6.79
C TYR A 225 10.24 -6.88 6.94
N ILE A 226 9.55 -7.41 7.94
CA ILE A 226 9.40 -8.86 8.15
C ILE A 226 7.91 -9.19 8.02
N PHE A 227 7.60 -10.10 7.10
CA PHE A 227 6.24 -10.53 6.81
C PHE A 227 6.12 -12.06 6.92
N PHE A 228 5.39 -12.53 7.92
CA PHE A 228 5.13 -13.95 8.15
C PHE A 228 3.97 -14.40 7.27
N ASN A 229 4.25 -14.80 6.03
CA ASN A 229 3.24 -15.12 5.02
C ASN A 229 2.34 -16.30 5.39
N ASP A 230 2.84 -17.34 6.07
CA ASP A 230 2.02 -18.46 6.51
C ASP A 230 1.04 -18.05 7.61
N LYS A 231 1.45 -17.14 8.52
CA LYS A 231 0.52 -16.58 9.52
C LYS A 231 -0.56 -15.71 8.88
N ALA A 232 -0.18 -14.91 7.88
CA ALA A 232 -1.14 -14.12 7.12
C ALA A 232 -2.19 -15.01 6.43
N ASN A 233 -1.75 -16.09 5.78
CA ASN A 233 -2.65 -17.04 5.12
C ASN A 233 -3.50 -17.85 6.11
N ALA A 234 -2.95 -18.23 7.25
CA ALA A 234 -3.71 -18.94 8.31
C ALA A 234 -4.83 -18.07 8.91
N GLY A 235 -4.57 -16.76 9.05
CA GLY A 235 -5.55 -15.78 9.54
C GLY A 235 -6.48 -15.21 8.45
N ALA A 236 -6.33 -15.63 7.19
CA ALA A 236 -7.08 -15.09 6.09
C ALA A 236 -8.58 -15.47 6.18
N PRO A 237 -9.49 -14.63 5.64
CA PRO A 237 -10.90 -14.95 5.54
C PRO A 237 -11.14 -16.26 4.79
N GLU A 238 -12.21 -16.98 5.16
CA GLU A 238 -12.58 -18.27 4.55
C GLU A 238 -12.71 -18.17 3.03
N VAL A 239 -13.25 -17.08 2.52
CA VAL A 239 -13.40 -16.82 1.08
C VAL A 239 -12.07 -16.89 0.30
N TYR A 240 -10.93 -16.61 0.93
CA TYR A 240 -9.63 -16.74 0.26
C TYR A 240 -9.25 -18.20 0.09
N ARG A 241 -9.52 -19.03 1.10
CA ARG A 241 -9.31 -20.48 1.04
C ARG A 241 -10.22 -21.14 0.01
N ASP A 242 -11.50 -20.77 0.01
CA ASP A 242 -12.50 -21.31 -0.92
C ASP A 242 -12.18 -21.02 -2.40
N LYS A 243 -11.51 -19.90 -2.65
CA LYS A 243 -11.11 -19.47 -3.99
C LYS A 243 -9.65 -19.75 -4.33
N ASP A 244 -8.94 -20.47 -3.47
CA ASP A 244 -7.49 -20.71 -3.59
C ASP A 244 -6.67 -19.42 -3.76
N HIS A 245 -7.06 -18.39 -3.04
CA HIS A 245 -6.36 -17.11 -3.03
C HIS A 245 -5.25 -17.14 -1.98
N ARG A 246 -4.02 -16.85 -2.42
CA ARG A 246 -2.84 -16.84 -1.55
C ARG A 246 -2.26 -15.43 -1.38
N ILE A 247 -1.94 -15.10 -0.13
CA ILE A 247 -1.21 -13.89 0.24
C ILE A 247 0.29 -14.22 0.14
N HIS A 248 1.00 -13.55 -0.78
CA HIS A 248 2.44 -13.75 -1.00
C HIS A 248 3.28 -12.72 -0.24
N ALA A 249 2.84 -11.47 -0.24
CA ALA A 249 3.54 -10.35 0.35
C ALA A 249 2.54 -9.29 0.82
N SER A 250 3.04 -8.19 1.36
CA SER A 250 2.24 -7.06 1.81
C SER A 250 2.38 -5.86 0.87
N ASN A 251 1.82 -4.74 1.29
CA ASN A 251 1.91 -3.45 0.61
C ASN A 251 3.17 -2.67 0.99
N LEU A 252 3.24 -1.40 0.58
CA LEU A 252 4.37 -0.48 0.82
C LEU A 252 4.76 -0.35 2.30
N CYS A 253 3.79 -0.40 3.22
CA CYS A 253 4.01 -0.19 4.67
C CYS A 253 3.85 -1.47 5.51
N THR A 254 3.64 -2.62 4.89
CA THR A 254 3.56 -3.96 5.55
C THR A 254 2.34 -4.15 6.48
N GLU A 255 1.24 -3.44 6.24
CA GLU A 255 0.01 -3.58 7.05
C GLU A 255 -1.15 -4.29 6.35
N ILE A 256 -1.04 -4.57 5.03
CA ILE A 256 -2.12 -5.14 4.22
C ILE A 256 -1.83 -6.60 3.88
N MET A 257 -2.85 -7.46 4.06
CA MET A 257 -2.80 -8.89 3.80
C MET A 257 -3.84 -9.27 2.75
N LEU A 258 -3.53 -8.97 1.48
CA LEU A 258 -4.40 -9.24 0.34
C LEU A 258 -3.74 -10.21 -0.64
N PRO A 259 -4.53 -11.09 -1.30
CA PRO A 259 -4.00 -12.04 -2.27
C PRO A 259 -3.61 -11.35 -3.58
N SER A 260 -2.60 -11.89 -4.24
CA SER A 260 -2.21 -11.53 -5.61
C SER A 260 -1.66 -12.75 -6.34
N ASN A 261 -1.73 -12.75 -7.67
CA ASN A 261 -1.14 -13.79 -8.50
C ASN A 261 -0.68 -13.21 -9.86
N ASP A 262 -0.35 -14.06 -10.81
CA ASP A 262 0.07 -13.66 -12.16
C ASP A 262 -1.00 -12.93 -12.98
N LYS A 263 -2.26 -12.96 -12.55
CA LYS A 263 -3.41 -12.38 -13.27
C LYS A 263 -4.04 -11.20 -12.54
N TRP A 264 -3.83 -11.11 -11.23
CA TRP A 264 -4.46 -10.07 -10.40
C TRP A 264 -3.45 -9.42 -9.47
N SER A 265 -3.53 -8.11 -9.44
CA SER A 265 -2.91 -7.27 -8.42
C SER A 265 -3.94 -6.96 -7.35
N PHE A 266 -3.50 -6.61 -6.15
CA PHE A 266 -4.40 -6.10 -5.13
C PHE A 266 -4.35 -4.57 -5.03
N VAL A 267 -5.45 -3.99 -4.57
CA VAL A 267 -5.51 -2.58 -4.17
C VAL A 267 -6.08 -2.47 -2.77
N CYS A 268 -5.75 -1.40 -2.06
CA CYS A 268 -6.39 -1.09 -0.80
C CYS A 268 -6.89 0.35 -0.75
N VAL A 269 -8.00 0.52 -0.05
CA VAL A 269 -8.51 1.81 0.42
C VAL A 269 -8.28 1.89 1.92
N LEU A 270 -7.81 3.04 2.41
CA LEU A 270 -7.37 3.18 3.78
C LEU A 270 -7.96 4.44 4.42
N SER A 271 -8.39 4.29 5.66
CA SER A 271 -8.67 5.38 6.59
C SER A 271 -8.47 4.87 8.02
N SER A 272 -8.33 5.79 8.96
CA SER A 272 -8.09 5.45 10.36
C SER A 272 -9.16 6.02 11.26
N ILE A 273 -9.43 5.33 12.37
CA ILE A 273 -10.29 5.82 13.45
C ILE A 273 -9.41 6.30 14.58
N ASN A 274 -9.72 7.50 15.09
CA ASN A 274 -8.92 8.15 16.13
C ASN A 274 -9.26 7.58 17.51
N LEU A 275 -8.36 6.80 18.09
CA LEU A 275 -8.53 6.18 19.39
C LEU A 275 -8.58 7.19 20.56
N LEU A 276 -8.10 8.43 20.38
CA LEU A 276 -8.26 9.51 21.37
C LEU A 276 -9.75 9.76 21.71
N HIS A 277 -10.62 9.50 20.75
CA HIS A 277 -12.07 9.69 20.90
C HIS A 277 -12.82 8.39 21.09
N TYR A 278 -12.14 7.29 21.49
CA TYR A 278 -12.75 5.96 21.66
C TYR A 278 -14.03 6.01 22.47
N ASP A 279 -14.01 6.64 23.66
CA ASP A 279 -15.19 6.72 24.56
C ASP A 279 -16.36 7.51 23.97
N LYS A 280 -16.12 8.36 22.96
CA LYS A 280 -17.16 9.12 22.27
C LYS A 280 -17.79 8.35 21.13
N TRP A 281 -17.00 7.57 20.38
CA TRP A 281 -17.49 6.91 19.18
C TRP A 281 -17.85 5.43 19.37
N LYS A 282 -17.37 4.74 20.43
CA LYS A 282 -17.59 3.31 20.65
C LYS A 282 -19.08 2.89 20.75
N GLU A 283 -19.95 3.80 21.20
CA GLU A 283 -21.39 3.59 21.31
C GLU A 283 -22.19 4.18 20.13
N THR A 284 -21.50 4.57 19.05
CA THR A 284 -22.09 5.12 17.83
C THR A 284 -21.90 4.14 16.67
N ASP A 285 -22.48 4.46 15.50
CA ASP A 285 -22.25 3.72 14.27
C ASP A 285 -21.04 4.26 13.45
N ALA A 286 -20.07 4.93 14.11
CA ALA A 286 -18.93 5.54 13.45
C ALA A 286 -18.08 4.52 12.68
N VAL A 287 -17.82 3.33 13.25
CA VAL A 287 -17.08 2.25 12.57
C VAL A 287 -17.81 1.78 11.32
N GLU A 288 -19.10 1.52 11.44
CA GLU A 288 -19.94 1.11 10.31
C GLU A 288 -19.99 2.19 9.22
N THR A 289 -20.15 3.45 9.62
CA THR A 289 -20.11 4.60 8.69
C THR A 289 -18.79 4.67 7.93
N MET A 290 -17.65 4.42 8.60
CA MET A 290 -16.34 4.37 7.95
C MET A 290 -16.25 3.21 6.95
N VAL A 291 -16.78 2.04 7.25
CA VAL A 291 -16.79 0.88 6.35
C VAL A 291 -17.59 1.19 5.08
N TYR A 292 -18.79 1.76 5.22
CA TYR A 292 -19.57 2.23 4.06
C TYR A 292 -18.83 3.31 3.25
N PHE A 293 -18.16 4.23 3.92
CA PHE A 293 -17.35 5.23 3.24
C PHE A 293 -16.22 4.60 2.40
N LEU A 294 -15.52 3.61 2.95
CA LEU A 294 -14.47 2.90 2.21
C LEU A 294 -15.03 2.09 1.03
N ASP A 295 -16.26 1.59 1.14
CA ASP A 295 -16.97 0.95 0.03
C ASP A 295 -17.27 1.95 -1.10
N ALA A 296 -17.66 3.19 -0.76
CA ALA A 296 -17.80 4.26 -1.74
C ALA A 296 -16.46 4.60 -2.43
N VAL A 297 -15.36 4.59 -1.68
CA VAL A 297 -14.01 4.87 -2.22
C VAL A 297 -13.58 3.80 -3.22
N ILE A 298 -13.77 2.52 -2.90
CA ILE A 298 -13.43 1.42 -3.83
C ILE A 298 -14.34 1.42 -5.06
N THR A 299 -15.60 1.77 -4.91
CA THR A 299 -16.57 1.88 -6.01
C THR A 299 -16.12 2.97 -6.99
N GLU A 300 -15.76 4.16 -6.51
CA GLU A 300 -15.20 5.22 -7.37
C GLU A 300 -13.91 4.79 -8.07
N PHE A 301 -13.05 4.06 -7.38
CA PHE A 301 -11.85 3.50 -7.99
C PHE A 301 -12.20 2.61 -9.19
N LEU A 302 -13.17 1.68 -9.04
CA LEU A 302 -13.61 0.81 -10.13
C LEU A 302 -14.21 1.62 -11.31
N GLU A 303 -15.03 2.64 -11.04
CA GLU A 303 -15.56 3.54 -12.05
C GLU A 303 -14.45 4.26 -12.84
N LYS A 304 -13.41 4.71 -12.14
CA LYS A 304 -12.28 5.40 -12.76
C LYS A 304 -11.39 4.47 -13.59
N LEU A 305 -11.21 3.22 -13.16
CA LEU A 305 -10.43 2.22 -13.91
C LEU A 305 -10.99 1.96 -15.31
N GLU A 306 -12.29 2.02 -15.49
CA GLU A 306 -12.91 1.84 -16.82
C GLU A 306 -12.35 2.82 -17.85
N ARG A 307 -11.90 4.00 -17.43
CA ARG A 307 -11.29 5.03 -18.30
C ARG A 307 -9.86 4.68 -18.75
N TYR A 308 -9.21 3.72 -18.12
CA TYR A 308 -7.84 3.31 -18.40
C TYR A 308 -7.75 1.93 -19.06
N LYS A 309 -8.90 1.36 -19.48
CA LYS A 309 -8.95 0.05 -20.17
C LYS A 309 -8.49 0.14 -21.64
N ASP A 310 -8.57 1.30 -22.24
CA ASP A 310 -8.14 1.60 -23.62
C ASP A 310 -6.70 2.13 -23.66
#